data_46bdb96e0997d9b9bdfaac853d02ed21
#
_entry.id   46bdb96e0997d9b9bdfaac853d02ed21
#
_cell.length_a   1.000
_cell.length_b   1.000
_cell.length_c   1.000
_cell.angle_alpha   90.00
_cell.angle_beta   90.00
_cell.angle_gamma   90.00
#
_symmetry.space_group_name_H-M   'P 1'
#
loop_
_entity.id
_entity.type
_entity.pdbx_description
1 polymer ?
#
loop_
_entity_poly.entity_id
_entity_poly.type
_entity_poly.pdbx_seq_one_letter_code
_entity_poly.pdbx_strand_id
1 'polypeptide(L)'
;MRKVLDEPFGNPSSGHWAGRPARVAVENARNEISNFLGCKPQEILFTSGGSESNNHALKGVYFASGKPNAQIITTYIEHPAILNPCRFLEGLGAAVTYLGVDHFGQVDPDNVRRAITPRTVLISVMHANNEVGTIQLITDISKIAREHGILFHTDAAQSVGKIPTRVGELGVDLLSLAGHKLYGPKGIGAL
;
A
#
# COMPACT_ATOMS: atom_id res chain seq x y z
N MET A 1 -17.36 15.86 -8.06
CA MET A 1 -18.21 14.65 -8.10
C MET A 1 -19.46 14.81 -8.96
N ARG A 2 -20.39 15.76 -8.68
CA ARG A 2 -21.60 15.95 -9.52
C ARG A 2 -21.30 15.98 -11.01
N LYS A 3 -20.37 16.83 -11.44
CA LYS A 3 -20.01 16.99 -12.86
C LYS A 3 -19.59 15.67 -13.53
N VAL A 4 -18.90 14.79 -12.81
CA VAL A 4 -18.45 13.47 -13.31
C VAL A 4 -19.60 12.45 -13.34
N LEU A 5 -20.61 12.62 -12.47
CA LEU A 5 -21.79 11.75 -12.44
C LEU A 5 -22.81 12.15 -13.52
N ASP A 6 -22.85 13.42 -13.93
CA ASP A 6 -23.84 13.95 -14.84
C ASP A 6 -23.39 13.92 -16.32
N GLU A 7 -22.09 13.97 -16.62
CA GLU A 7 -21.59 14.18 -17.96
C GLU A 7 -20.90 12.96 -18.63
N PRO A 8 -19.95 12.20 -18.00
CA PRO A 8 -19.26 11.11 -18.68
C PRO A 8 -19.80 9.73 -18.32
N PHE A 9 -20.91 9.32 -18.89
CA PHE A 9 -21.48 7.96 -18.72
C PHE A 9 -20.74 6.85 -19.47
N GLY A 10 -19.74 7.20 -20.29
CA GLY A 10 -19.05 6.22 -21.10
C GLY A 10 -18.10 5.35 -20.31
N ASN A 11 -17.96 4.08 -20.72
CA ASN A 11 -16.91 3.20 -20.17
C ASN A 11 -15.53 3.75 -20.60
N PRO A 12 -14.63 4.04 -19.65
CA PRO A 12 -13.29 4.58 -19.95
C PRO A 12 -12.42 3.64 -20.80
N SER A 13 -12.74 2.35 -20.86
CA SER A 13 -12.04 1.39 -21.70
C SER A 13 -12.54 1.36 -23.15
N SER A 14 -13.68 2.01 -23.46
CA SER A 14 -14.23 2.05 -24.82
C SER A 14 -13.46 2.98 -25.74
N GLY A 15 -13.23 2.54 -26.99
CA GLY A 15 -12.51 3.31 -28.00
C GLY A 15 -13.32 4.41 -28.70
N HIS A 16 -14.64 4.45 -28.50
CA HIS A 16 -15.53 5.40 -29.16
C HIS A 16 -15.71 6.72 -28.40
N TRP A 17 -16.38 7.69 -29.04
CA TRP A 17 -16.54 9.05 -28.55
C TRP A 17 -17.13 9.15 -27.12
N ALA A 18 -18.07 8.27 -26.75
CA ALA A 18 -18.74 8.31 -25.45
C ALA A 18 -17.82 7.84 -24.28
N GLY A 19 -16.82 6.99 -24.54
CA GLY A 19 -15.86 6.55 -23.51
C GLY A 19 -14.69 7.54 -23.29
N ARG A 20 -14.41 8.40 -24.25
CA ARG A 20 -13.28 9.31 -24.23
C ARG A 20 -13.28 10.29 -23.04
N PRO A 21 -14.39 10.98 -22.71
CA PRO A 21 -14.43 11.90 -21.55
C PRO A 21 -14.16 11.18 -20.23
N ALA A 22 -14.72 9.99 -20.04
CA ALA A 22 -14.48 9.18 -18.84
C ALA A 22 -13.01 8.75 -18.73
N ARG A 23 -12.39 8.30 -19.84
CA ARG A 23 -10.97 7.98 -19.89
C ARG A 23 -10.10 9.18 -19.51
N VAL A 24 -10.36 10.34 -20.09
CA VAL A 24 -9.61 11.56 -19.78
C VAL A 24 -9.71 11.92 -18.30
N ALA A 25 -10.89 11.80 -17.69
CA ALA A 25 -11.08 12.07 -16.27
C ALA A 25 -10.28 11.10 -15.38
N VAL A 26 -10.26 9.80 -15.71
CA VAL A 26 -9.48 8.79 -14.99
C VAL A 26 -7.98 9.05 -15.13
N GLU A 27 -7.49 9.31 -16.34
CA GLU A 27 -6.06 9.55 -16.56
C GLU A 27 -5.59 10.87 -15.92
N ASN A 28 -6.42 11.92 -15.90
CA ASN A 28 -6.10 13.13 -15.15
C ASN A 28 -5.98 12.86 -13.65
N ALA A 29 -6.91 12.12 -13.05
CA ALA A 29 -6.84 11.73 -11.65
C ALA A 29 -5.58 10.89 -11.35
N ARG A 30 -5.22 9.98 -12.27
CA ARG A 30 -4.00 9.16 -12.19
C ARG A 30 -2.75 10.03 -12.17
N ASN A 31 -2.68 11.01 -13.08
CA ASN A 31 -1.57 11.97 -13.16
C ASN A 31 -1.46 12.82 -11.89
N GLU A 32 -2.58 13.30 -11.35
CA GLU A 32 -2.58 14.09 -10.11
C GLU A 32 -2.05 13.28 -8.92
N ILE A 33 -2.52 12.04 -8.75
CA ILE A 33 -2.06 11.15 -7.67
C ILE A 33 -0.58 10.81 -7.84
N SER A 34 -0.16 10.46 -9.05
CA SER A 34 1.24 10.11 -9.32
C SER A 34 2.19 11.29 -9.06
N ASN A 35 1.82 12.50 -9.48
CA ASN A 35 2.57 13.71 -9.19
C ASN A 35 2.68 13.98 -7.68
N PHE A 36 1.57 13.80 -6.96
CA PHE A 36 1.53 13.99 -5.52
C PHE A 36 2.43 12.99 -4.78
N LEU A 37 2.38 11.71 -5.16
CA LEU A 37 3.19 10.64 -4.56
C LEU A 37 4.63 10.61 -5.09
N GLY A 38 4.92 11.30 -6.20
CA GLY A 38 6.25 11.32 -6.82
C GLY A 38 6.61 10.02 -7.54
N CYS A 39 5.62 9.39 -8.19
CA CYS A 39 5.78 8.18 -8.99
C CYS A 39 5.29 8.41 -10.43
N LYS A 40 5.37 7.38 -11.28
CA LYS A 40 4.85 7.44 -12.64
C LYS A 40 3.35 7.14 -12.67
N PRO A 41 2.57 7.71 -13.61
CA PRO A 41 1.14 7.40 -13.74
C PRO A 41 0.85 5.91 -13.91
N GLN A 42 1.71 5.18 -14.61
CA GLN A 42 1.57 3.74 -14.84
C GLN A 42 1.77 2.88 -13.57
N GLU A 43 2.35 3.47 -12.52
CA GLU A 43 2.55 2.83 -11.22
C GLU A 43 1.34 3.00 -10.29
N ILE A 44 0.30 3.74 -10.71
CA ILE A 44 -0.94 3.88 -9.95
C ILE A 44 -1.97 2.84 -10.38
N LEU A 45 -2.41 2.03 -9.44
CA LEU A 45 -3.53 1.12 -9.59
C LEU A 45 -4.71 1.63 -8.74
N PHE A 46 -5.82 2.02 -9.38
CA PHE A 46 -7.05 2.36 -8.67
C PHE A 46 -7.72 1.12 -8.09
N THR A 47 -8.19 1.23 -6.86
CA THR A 47 -8.85 0.18 -6.10
C THR A 47 -10.15 0.71 -5.47
N SER A 48 -10.94 -0.18 -4.89
CA SER A 48 -12.15 0.22 -4.14
C SER A 48 -11.86 0.81 -2.74
N GLY A 49 -10.59 0.81 -2.32
CA GLY A 49 -10.18 1.33 -1.01
C GLY A 49 -8.89 0.73 -0.50
N GLY A 50 -8.41 1.19 0.66
CA GLY A 50 -7.18 0.71 1.26
C GLY A 50 -7.16 -0.81 1.52
N SER A 51 -8.31 -1.40 1.85
CA SER A 51 -8.39 -2.85 2.08
C SER A 51 -8.09 -3.66 0.81
N GLU A 52 -8.59 -3.23 -0.35
CA GLU A 52 -8.24 -3.87 -1.62
C GLU A 52 -6.78 -3.62 -1.98
N SER A 53 -6.28 -2.40 -1.80
CA SER A 53 -4.87 -2.07 -2.04
C SER A 53 -3.94 -2.96 -1.22
N ASN A 54 -4.19 -3.09 0.08
CA ASN A 54 -3.42 -3.94 0.98
C ASN A 54 -3.48 -5.43 0.60
N ASN A 55 -4.68 -5.93 0.27
CA ASN A 55 -4.85 -7.30 -0.23
C ASN A 55 -4.07 -7.54 -1.53
N HIS A 56 -4.15 -6.57 -2.45
CA HIS A 56 -3.45 -6.66 -3.73
C HIS A 56 -1.93 -6.67 -3.52
N ALA A 57 -1.40 -5.80 -2.67
CA ALA A 57 0.02 -5.76 -2.35
C ALA A 57 0.51 -7.08 -1.71
N LEU A 58 -0.11 -7.52 -0.62
CA LEU A 58 0.35 -8.69 0.11
C LEU A 58 0.19 -9.99 -0.69
N LYS A 59 -1.02 -10.22 -1.18
CA LYS A 59 -1.33 -11.44 -1.96
C LYS A 59 -0.61 -11.44 -3.30
N GLY A 60 -0.55 -10.27 -3.98
CA GLY A 60 0.14 -10.13 -5.24
C GLY A 60 1.62 -10.51 -5.14
N VAL A 61 2.35 -9.94 -4.16
CA VAL A 61 3.75 -10.26 -3.92
C VAL A 61 3.94 -11.74 -3.53
N TYR A 62 3.12 -12.24 -2.62
CA TYR A 62 3.21 -13.64 -2.19
C TYR A 62 3.07 -14.61 -3.37
N PHE A 63 1.99 -14.47 -4.14
CA PHE A 63 1.75 -15.37 -5.29
C PHE A 63 2.77 -15.17 -6.42
N ALA A 64 3.18 -13.94 -6.70
CA ALA A 64 4.18 -13.64 -7.72
C ALA A 64 5.57 -14.18 -7.35
N SER A 65 5.88 -14.33 -6.06
CA SER A 65 7.17 -14.86 -5.61
C SER A 65 7.42 -16.29 -6.07
N GLY A 66 6.36 -17.09 -6.23
CA GLY A 66 6.44 -18.52 -6.57
C GLY A 66 7.20 -19.37 -5.55
N LYS A 67 7.60 -18.79 -4.41
CA LYS A 67 8.42 -19.49 -3.41
C LYS A 67 7.52 -20.24 -2.43
N PRO A 68 7.75 -21.54 -2.21
CA PRO A 68 7.05 -22.24 -1.15
C PRO A 68 7.45 -21.64 0.22
N ASN A 69 6.48 -21.48 1.11
CA ASN A 69 6.67 -20.91 2.44
C ASN A 69 7.34 -19.51 2.42
N ALA A 70 7.04 -18.68 1.40
CA ALA A 70 7.51 -17.30 1.35
C ALA A 70 7.17 -16.57 2.64
N GLN A 71 8.13 -15.77 3.16
CA GLN A 71 7.94 -15.03 4.39
C GLN A 71 7.50 -13.61 4.12
N ILE A 72 6.50 -13.18 4.88
CA ILE A 72 6.08 -11.77 5.02
C ILE A 72 6.40 -11.32 6.44
N ILE A 73 7.04 -10.17 6.59
CA ILE A 73 7.27 -9.53 7.89
C ILE A 73 6.30 -8.36 8.01
N THR A 74 5.58 -8.29 9.13
CA THR A 74 4.64 -7.20 9.43
C THR A 74 4.63 -6.91 10.94
N THR A 75 3.75 -6.01 11.42
CA THR A 75 3.66 -5.67 12.84
C THR A 75 2.34 -6.10 13.45
N TYR A 76 2.29 -6.25 14.79
CA TYR A 76 1.04 -6.54 15.50
C TYR A 76 0.04 -5.39 15.49
N ILE A 77 0.50 -4.16 15.24
CA ILE A 77 -0.32 -2.95 15.29
C ILE A 77 -0.94 -2.56 13.94
N GLU A 78 -0.78 -3.39 12.93
CA GLU A 78 -1.36 -3.15 11.60
C GLU A 78 -2.89 -3.14 11.64
N HIS A 79 -3.47 -2.41 10.69
CA HIS A 79 -4.90 -2.45 10.46
C HIS A 79 -5.36 -3.88 10.06
N PRO A 80 -6.60 -4.30 10.41
CA PRO A 80 -7.15 -5.61 9.97
C PRO A 80 -7.04 -5.87 8.46
N ALA A 81 -6.98 -4.83 7.63
CA ALA A 81 -6.76 -4.93 6.18
C ALA A 81 -5.37 -5.48 5.80
N ILE A 82 -4.41 -5.53 6.73
CA ILE A 82 -3.11 -6.20 6.62
C ILE A 82 -3.15 -7.54 7.36
N LEU A 83 -3.60 -7.53 8.62
CA LEU A 83 -3.56 -8.73 9.46
C LEU A 83 -4.41 -9.88 8.92
N ASN A 84 -5.62 -9.59 8.39
CA ASN A 84 -6.49 -10.64 7.85
C ASN A 84 -5.93 -11.27 6.56
N PRO A 85 -5.43 -10.50 5.55
CA PRO A 85 -4.68 -11.10 4.44
C PRO A 85 -3.47 -11.92 4.87
N CYS A 86 -2.71 -11.49 5.88
CA CYS A 86 -1.60 -12.27 6.41
C CYS A 86 -2.08 -13.63 6.95
N ARG A 87 -3.12 -13.65 7.79
CA ARG A 87 -3.71 -14.91 8.31
C ARG A 87 -4.24 -15.80 7.19
N PHE A 88 -4.86 -15.22 6.16
CA PHE A 88 -5.30 -15.97 5.00
C PHE A 88 -4.12 -16.64 4.27
N LEU A 89 -3.01 -15.92 4.10
CA LEU A 89 -1.80 -16.44 3.45
C LEU A 89 -1.10 -17.50 4.31
N GLU A 90 -1.12 -17.37 5.65
CA GLU A 90 -0.66 -18.45 6.57
C GLU A 90 -1.41 -19.74 6.33
N GLY A 91 -2.73 -19.67 6.14
CA GLY A 91 -3.56 -20.82 5.77
C GLY A 91 -3.19 -21.47 4.43
N LEU A 92 -2.47 -20.77 3.57
CA LEU A 92 -1.92 -21.22 2.29
C LEU A 92 -0.43 -21.61 2.37
N GLY A 93 0.16 -21.60 3.56
CA GLY A 93 1.55 -21.99 3.79
C GLY A 93 2.57 -20.86 3.79
N ALA A 94 2.15 -19.59 3.79
CA ALA A 94 3.07 -18.48 4.00
C ALA A 94 3.64 -18.51 5.43
N ALA A 95 4.90 -18.12 5.59
CA ALA A 95 5.45 -17.79 6.89
C ALA A 95 5.18 -16.30 7.17
N VAL A 96 4.47 -15.96 8.23
CA VAL A 96 4.27 -14.56 8.61
C VAL A 96 4.94 -14.30 9.96
N THR A 97 5.78 -13.26 9.99
CA THR A 97 6.41 -12.80 11.22
C THR A 97 5.77 -11.48 11.64
N TYR A 98 5.12 -11.49 12.80
CA TYR A 98 4.52 -10.31 13.40
C TYR A 98 5.48 -9.71 14.43
N LEU A 99 5.98 -8.51 14.15
CA LEU A 99 6.89 -7.81 15.04
C LEU A 99 6.14 -7.07 16.15
N GLY A 100 6.68 -7.13 17.35
CA GLY A 100 6.24 -6.29 18.45
C GLY A 100 6.72 -4.85 18.24
N VAL A 101 6.10 -3.94 19.00
CA VAL A 101 6.42 -2.51 19.04
C VAL A 101 6.75 -2.11 20.49
N ASP A 102 7.36 -0.95 20.65
CA ASP A 102 7.58 -0.36 21.97
C ASP A 102 6.28 0.20 22.58
N HIS A 103 6.39 0.81 23.76
CA HIS A 103 5.24 1.40 24.47
C HIS A 103 4.65 2.63 23.78
N PHE A 104 5.32 3.19 22.78
CA PHE A 104 4.77 4.26 21.91
C PHE A 104 4.16 3.70 20.64
N GLY A 105 4.22 2.40 20.41
CA GLY A 105 3.73 1.76 19.18
C GLY A 105 4.72 1.86 18.01
N GLN A 106 6.02 2.09 18.28
CA GLN A 106 7.05 2.15 17.24
C GLN A 106 7.76 0.81 17.09
N VAL A 107 7.92 0.34 15.84
CA VAL A 107 8.73 -0.85 15.53
C VAL A 107 10.21 -0.46 15.48
N ASP A 108 11.04 -1.27 16.13
CA ASP A 108 12.50 -1.14 16.05
C ASP A 108 12.99 -1.70 14.69
N PRO A 109 13.66 -0.88 13.84
CA PRO A 109 14.23 -1.34 12.57
C PRO A 109 15.20 -2.53 12.72
N ASP A 110 15.91 -2.64 13.82
CA ASP A 110 16.79 -3.79 14.08
C ASP A 110 15.99 -5.08 14.31
N ASN A 111 14.77 -5.01 14.84
CA ASN A 111 13.87 -6.16 14.91
C ASN A 111 13.45 -6.61 13.51
N VAL A 112 13.20 -5.67 12.58
CA VAL A 112 12.94 -5.99 11.17
C VAL A 112 14.13 -6.72 10.58
N ARG A 113 15.36 -6.19 10.75
CA ARG A 113 16.60 -6.80 10.24
C ARG A 113 16.79 -8.22 10.77
N ARG A 114 16.60 -8.45 12.07
CA ARG A 114 16.74 -9.77 12.70
C ARG A 114 15.70 -10.79 12.24
N ALA A 115 14.53 -10.33 11.81
CA ALA A 115 13.45 -11.21 11.34
C ALA A 115 13.63 -11.69 9.90
N ILE A 116 14.52 -11.07 9.12
CA ILE A 116 14.76 -11.41 7.72
C ILE A 116 15.36 -12.80 7.59
N THR A 117 14.82 -13.58 6.65
CA THR A 117 15.33 -14.90 6.26
C THR A 117 15.50 -14.97 4.74
N PRO A 118 16.19 -16.00 4.20
CA PRO A 118 16.27 -16.18 2.74
C PRO A 118 14.91 -16.36 2.03
N ARG A 119 13.85 -16.61 2.79
CA ARG A 119 12.48 -16.75 2.28
C ARG A 119 11.68 -15.45 2.32
N THR A 120 12.20 -14.37 2.93
CA THR A 120 11.50 -13.09 3.03
C THR A 120 11.32 -12.48 1.64
N VAL A 121 10.08 -12.18 1.28
CA VAL A 121 9.70 -11.59 -0.02
C VAL A 121 9.07 -10.21 0.14
N LEU A 122 8.53 -9.93 1.32
CA LEU A 122 7.84 -8.67 1.60
C LEU A 122 8.03 -8.27 3.06
N ILE A 123 8.31 -7.00 3.28
CA ILE A 123 8.13 -6.32 4.56
C ILE A 123 6.94 -5.38 4.38
N SER A 124 5.98 -5.39 5.33
CA SER A 124 4.81 -4.51 5.30
C SER A 124 4.65 -3.85 6.66
N VAL A 125 4.85 -2.54 6.72
CA VAL A 125 4.73 -1.73 7.95
C VAL A 125 3.92 -0.48 7.64
N MET A 126 2.86 -0.23 8.42
CA MET A 126 2.03 0.97 8.26
C MET A 126 2.87 2.23 8.47
N HIS A 127 2.57 3.31 7.73
CA HIS A 127 3.31 4.56 7.86
C HIS A 127 2.94 5.31 9.15
N ALA A 128 1.65 5.37 9.47
CA ALA A 128 1.17 5.97 10.71
C ALA A 128 0.02 5.13 11.29
N ASN A 129 0.06 4.90 12.59
CA ASN A 129 -0.96 4.09 13.26
C ASN A 129 -2.27 4.89 13.40
N ASN A 130 -3.39 4.23 13.14
CA ASN A 130 -4.72 4.85 13.14
C ASN A 130 -5.30 5.09 14.55
N GLU A 131 -4.75 4.47 15.57
CA GLU A 131 -5.27 4.57 16.95
C GLU A 131 -4.40 5.49 17.81
N VAL A 132 -3.08 5.24 17.82
CA VAL A 132 -2.14 5.99 18.68
C VAL A 132 -1.39 7.10 17.94
N GLY A 133 -1.46 7.15 16.60
CA GLY A 133 -0.86 8.22 15.79
C GLY A 133 0.65 8.10 15.56
N THR A 134 1.29 7.07 16.08
CA THR A 134 2.75 6.88 15.94
C THR A 134 3.14 6.75 14.47
N ILE A 135 4.13 7.55 14.07
CA ILE A 135 4.73 7.51 12.72
C ILE A 135 5.92 6.54 12.77
N GLN A 136 5.93 5.54 11.91
CA GLN A 136 6.98 4.53 11.84
C GLN A 136 8.22 5.04 11.11
N LEU A 137 9.37 4.46 11.40
CA LEU A 137 10.67 4.78 10.79
C LEU A 137 10.80 4.15 9.40
N ILE A 138 9.89 4.53 8.47
CA ILE A 138 9.76 3.90 7.15
C ILE A 138 11.05 3.99 6.34
N THR A 139 11.72 5.14 6.35
CA THR A 139 12.99 5.33 5.63
C THR A 139 14.13 4.43 6.13
N ASP A 140 14.17 4.14 7.42
CA ASP A 140 15.21 3.25 7.96
C ASP A 140 14.90 1.79 7.66
N ILE A 141 13.61 1.40 7.76
CA ILE A 141 13.15 0.07 7.35
C ILE A 141 13.36 -0.13 5.83
N SER A 142 13.13 0.90 5.01
CA SER A 142 13.33 0.81 3.55
C SER A 142 14.80 0.56 3.17
N LYS A 143 15.75 1.16 3.90
CA LYS A 143 17.18 0.86 3.70
C LYS A 143 17.48 -0.61 3.96
N ILE A 144 16.94 -1.16 5.06
CA ILE A 144 17.10 -2.57 5.40
C ILE A 144 16.49 -3.48 4.32
N ALA A 145 15.27 -3.19 3.88
CA ALA A 145 14.61 -3.95 2.81
C ALA A 145 15.45 -3.95 1.53
N ARG A 146 15.95 -2.78 1.13
CA ARG A 146 16.79 -2.61 -0.07
C ARG A 146 18.13 -3.34 0.03
N GLU A 147 18.82 -3.29 1.18
CA GLU A 147 20.07 -4.02 1.43
C GLU A 147 19.92 -5.53 1.20
N HIS A 148 18.71 -6.07 1.44
CA HIS A 148 18.42 -7.49 1.31
C HIS A 148 17.65 -7.85 0.03
N GLY A 149 17.34 -6.87 -0.84
CA GLY A 149 16.57 -7.08 -2.08
C GLY A 149 15.13 -7.54 -1.83
N ILE A 150 14.52 -7.08 -0.73
CA ILE A 150 13.17 -7.43 -0.31
C ILE A 150 12.23 -6.27 -0.66
N LEU A 151 11.03 -6.57 -1.20
CA LEU A 151 10.01 -5.55 -1.46
C LEU A 151 9.49 -4.98 -0.14
N PHE A 152 9.27 -3.65 -0.13
CA PHE A 152 8.75 -2.94 1.03
C PHE A 152 7.42 -2.27 0.70
N HIS A 153 6.39 -2.65 1.43
CA HIS A 153 5.03 -2.09 1.39
C HIS A 153 4.75 -1.24 2.62
N THR A 154 4.04 -0.13 2.44
CA THR A 154 3.49 0.65 3.54
C THR A 154 2.00 0.92 3.37
N ASP A 155 1.20 0.69 4.41
CA ASP A 155 -0.16 1.22 4.49
C ASP A 155 -0.10 2.69 4.90
N ALA A 156 -0.32 3.58 3.94
CA ALA A 156 -0.29 5.03 4.13
C ALA A 156 -1.69 5.66 4.24
N ALA A 157 -2.72 4.87 4.52
CA ALA A 157 -4.10 5.37 4.61
C ALA A 157 -4.26 6.51 5.62
N GLN A 158 -3.48 6.52 6.70
CA GLN A 158 -3.55 7.58 7.72
C GLN A 158 -2.59 8.75 7.46
N SER A 159 -1.58 8.60 6.61
CA SER A 159 -0.50 9.56 6.42
C SER A 159 -0.60 10.38 5.13
N VAL A 160 -1.09 9.78 4.04
CA VAL A 160 -1.25 10.49 2.75
C VAL A 160 -2.10 11.75 2.93
N GLY A 161 -1.59 12.88 2.43
CA GLY A 161 -2.24 14.19 2.54
C GLY A 161 -2.11 14.88 3.91
N LYS A 162 -1.45 14.26 4.90
CA LYS A 162 -1.25 14.82 6.25
C LYS A 162 0.22 15.03 6.59
N ILE A 163 1.08 14.12 6.14
CA ILE A 163 2.53 14.19 6.27
C ILE A 163 3.18 13.84 4.92
N PRO A 164 4.48 14.09 4.71
CA PRO A 164 5.16 13.73 3.46
C PRO A 164 5.06 12.24 3.16
N THR A 165 4.64 11.90 1.92
CA THR A 165 4.42 10.51 1.48
C THR A 165 4.94 10.28 0.05
N ARG A 166 5.97 11.01 -0.36
CA ARG A 166 6.61 10.75 -1.66
C ARG A 166 7.33 9.42 -1.61
N VAL A 167 6.94 8.52 -2.51
CA VAL A 167 7.41 7.12 -2.48
C VAL A 167 8.92 7.00 -2.60
N GLY A 168 9.56 7.87 -3.40
CA GLY A 168 11.02 7.90 -3.53
C GLY A 168 11.73 8.36 -2.26
N GLU A 169 11.14 9.28 -1.50
CA GLU A 169 11.68 9.76 -0.23
C GLU A 169 11.50 8.73 0.89
N LEU A 170 10.37 8.05 0.93
CA LEU A 170 10.10 6.94 1.85
C LEU A 170 10.92 5.69 1.51
N GLY A 171 11.27 5.52 0.22
CA GLY A 171 12.01 4.36 -0.27
C GLY A 171 11.18 3.07 -0.31
N VAL A 172 9.86 3.19 -0.45
CA VAL A 172 8.93 2.06 -0.53
C VAL A 172 8.70 1.63 -1.97
N ASP A 173 8.44 0.33 -2.18
CA ASP A 173 8.10 -0.24 -3.49
C ASP A 173 6.58 -0.22 -3.73
N LEU A 174 5.79 -0.33 -2.64
CA LEU A 174 4.34 -0.40 -2.67
C LEU A 174 3.77 0.52 -1.58
N LEU A 175 2.75 1.32 -1.93
CA LEU A 175 2.09 2.23 -1.01
C LEU A 175 0.57 2.16 -1.20
N SER A 176 -0.16 1.77 -0.14
CA SER A 176 -1.61 1.75 -0.14
C SER A 176 -2.21 3.04 0.41
N LEU A 177 -3.25 3.56 -0.26
CA LEU A 177 -4.02 4.69 0.23
C LEU A 177 -5.54 4.45 0.15
N ALA A 178 -6.29 5.23 0.94
CA ALA A 178 -7.75 5.15 1.00
C ALA A 178 -8.36 6.54 0.84
N GLY A 179 -9.19 6.75 -0.20
CA GLY A 179 -9.74 8.06 -0.56
C GLY A 179 -10.58 8.69 0.54
N HIS A 180 -11.36 7.89 1.29
CA HIS A 180 -12.19 8.41 2.40
C HIS A 180 -11.38 8.95 3.60
N LYS A 181 -10.09 8.68 3.66
CA LYS A 181 -9.16 9.26 4.66
C LYS A 181 -8.57 10.60 4.20
N LEU A 182 -8.82 10.97 2.94
CA LEU A 182 -8.43 12.22 2.28
C LEU A 182 -9.65 13.09 1.94
N TYR A 183 -10.72 12.98 2.72
CA TYR A 183 -12.00 13.68 2.50
C TYR A 183 -12.67 13.34 1.15
N GLY A 184 -12.22 12.29 0.49
CA GLY A 184 -12.86 11.74 -0.70
C GLY A 184 -14.04 10.82 -0.37
N PRO A 185 -14.75 10.32 -1.37
CA PRO A 185 -15.84 9.35 -1.15
C PRO A 185 -15.30 8.00 -0.67
N LYS A 186 -16.18 7.23 -0.02
CA LYS A 186 -15.95 5.80 0.21
C LYS A 186 -15.99 5.07 -1.15
N GLY A 187 -15.32 3.93 -1.24
CA GLY A 187 -15.34 3.10 -2.45
C GLY A 187 -14.24 3.45 -3.46
N ILE A 188 -13.21 4.19 -3.05
CA ILE A 188 -12.02 4.49 -3.86
C ILE A 188 -10.75 4.43 -3.02
N GLY A 189 -9.69 3.87 -3.57
CA GLY A 189 -8.35 3.87 -3.08
C GLY A 189 -7.35 3.74 -4.22
N ALA A 190 -6.08 3.60 -3.89
CA ALA A 190 -5.04 3.28 -4.86
C ALA A 190 -3.88 2.52 -4.21
N LEU A 191 -3.18 1.79 -5.04
CA LEU A 191 -1.91 1.16 -4.78
C LEU A 191 -0.88 1.69 -5.77
#